data_065c8f77ed1a74d88fa9f209fe44da3a
#
_entry.id   065c8f77ed1a74d88fa9f209fe44da3a
#
_cell.length_a   1.000
_cell.length_b   1.000
_cell.length_c   1.000
_cell.angle_alpha   90.00
_cell.angle_beta   90.00
_cell.angle_gamma   90.00
#
_symmetry.space_group_name_H-M   'P 1'
#
loop_
_entity.id
_entity.type
_entity.pdbx_description
1 polymer ?
#
loop_
_entity_poly.entity_id
_entity_poly.type
_entity_poly.pdbx_seq_one_letter_code
_entity_poly.pdbx_strand_id
1 'polypeptide(L)'
;AGTAAQTEKTTKKTDASNANVSAAGFIWPVPGYTELSSPYSTQYKRISIKADFGAKVVACASGRITKIYNKDDESKTPCAVLTCDNGYVIEYSAAKFSVKQGEYVSRGDDMGFIGKYGTGPHLNISATKDGVSIDPTTIIKP
;
A
#
# COMPACT_ATOMS: atom_id res chain seq x y z
N ALA A 1 -9.50 -14.35 11.35
CA ALA A 1 -9.88 -14.13 11.23
C ALA A 1 -10.01 -13.86 11.38
N GLY A 2 -9.51 -14.03 11.30
CA GLY A 2 -9.71 -13.82 11.28
C GLY A 2 -9.51 -13.58 11.36
N THR A 3 -9.16 -13.67 11.29
CA THR A 3 -9.11 -13.55 11.19
C THR A 3 -8.94 -13.50 10.92
N ALA A 4 -8.64 -13.70 10.77
CA ALA A 4 -8.60 -13.68 10.42
C ALA A 4 -8.51 -13.79 10.06
N ALA A 5 -8.29 -14.04 9.90
CA ALA A 5 -8.36 -14.09 9.52
C ALA A 5 -8.22 -14.27 9.27
N GLN A 6 -7.91 -14.59 9.20
CA GLN A 6 -7.93 -14.65 8.95
C GLN A 6 -7.68 -14.91 8.81
N THR A 7 -7.30 -15.27 8.71
CA THR A 7 -7.15 -15.46 8.47
C THR A 7 -6.88 -15.99 8.09
N GLU A 8 -6.56 -16.55 7.94
CA GLU A 8 -6.34 -16.90 7.43
C GLU A 8 -6.06 -17.36 6.61
N LYS A 9 -5.80 -17.68 6.25
CA LYS A 9 -5.48 -17.85 5.45
C LYS A 9 -4.61 -18.04 5.49
N THR A 10 -4.09 -18.15 5.42
CA THR A 10 -3.31 -18.09 5.34
C THR A 10 -2.42 -18.04 5.67
N THR A 11 -1.74 -18.36 5.74
CA THR A 11 -1.00 -18.14 6.08
C THR A 11 -0.34 -17.89 6.30
N LYS A 12 0.18 -17.89 6.20
CA LYS A 12 0.70 -17.36 6.40
C LYS A 12 0.71 -16.53 6.47
N LYS A 13 0.36 -16.59 6.10
CA LYS A 13 0.45 -15.41 6.14
C LYS A 13 0.80 -14.72 7.33
N THR A 14 1.35 -14.78 7.52
CA THR A 14 1.69 -14.31 8.40
C THR A 14 1.88 -13.54 9.06
N ASP A 15 1.96 -13.67 8.62
CA ASP A 15 2.35 -12.76 9.35
C ASP A 15 2.27 -11.26 9.25
N ALA A 16 2.03 -10.58 8.04
CA ALA A 16 1.78 -9.16 7.92
C ALA A 16 0.58 -8.73 8.75
N SER A 17 -0.39 -9.61 8.90
CA SER A 17 -1.56 -9.31 9.75
C SER A 17 -1.20 -9.17 11.21
N ASN A 18 -0.02 -9.67 11.64
CA ASN A 18 0.46 -9.56 13.01
C ASN A 18 1.54 -8.50 13.18
N ALA A 19 1.80 -7.72 12.14
CA ALA A 19 2.77 -6.63 12.20
C ALA A 19 2.27 -5.51 13.11
N ASN A 20 3.14 -4.54 13.35
CA ASN A 20 2.77 -3.37 14.16
C ASN A 20 1.60 -2.63 13.52
N VAL A 21 0.46 -2.63 14.19
CA VAL A 21 -0.72 -1.93 13.72
C VAL A 21 -0.76 -0.56 14.36
N SER A 22 -0.85 0.49 13.56
CA SER A 22 -0.88 1.85 14.07
C SER A 22 -2.22 2.16 14.76
N ALA A 23 -2.28 3.28 15.46
CA ALA A 23 -3.50 3.71 16.13
C ALA A 23 -4.66 3.89 15.15
N ALA A 24 -4.36 4.24 13.89
CA ALA A 24 -5.38 4.41 12.85
C ALA A 24 -5.76 3.09 12.18
N GLY A 25 -5.10 1.98 12.54
CA GLY A 25 -5.44 0.66 12.00
C GLY A 25 -4.64 0.24 10.79
N PHE A 26 -3.48 0.85 10.56
CA PHE A 26 -2.63 0.54 9.40
C PHE A 26 -1.43 -0.30 9.76
N ILE A 27 -0.95 -1.08 8.79
CA ILE A 27 0.37 -1.70 8.85
C ILE A 27 1.22 -1.16 7.71
N TRP A 28 2.54 -1.35 7.80
CA TRP A 28 3.47 -0.86 6.78
C TRP A 28 3.26 -1.65 5.46
N PRO A 29 3.20 -0.96 4.32
CA PRO A 29 2.82 -1.62 3.06
C PRO A 29 3.93 -2.43 2.38
N VAL A 30 5.19 -2.27 2.79
CA VAL A 30 6.30 -3.02 2.20
C VAL A 30 7.08 -3.70 3.31
N PRO A 31 6.71 -4.93 3.70
CA PRO A 31 7.37 -5.60 4.82
C PRO A 31 8.87 -5.70 4.64
N GLY A 32 9.62 -5.31 5.67
CA GLY A 32 11.07 -5.40 5.66
C GLY A 32 11.80 -4.17 5.09
N TYR A 33 11.10 -3.22 4.49
CA TYR A 33 11.69 -2.03 3.89
C TYR A 33 11.09 -0.78 4.53
N THR A 34 11.82 -0.18 5.45
CA THR A 34 11.29 0.90 6.28
C THR A 34 11.92 2.27 6.01
N GLU A 35 12.89 2.32 5.09
CA GLU A 35 13.58 3.55 4.76
C GLU A 35 12.80 4.33 3.70
N LEU A 36 12.66 5.64 3.90
CA LEU A 36 12.06 6.51 2.89
C LEU A 36 13.14 7.03 1.96
N SER A 37 12.90 6.92 0.65
CA SER A 37 13.75 7.61 -0.33
C SER A 37 13.28 9.05 -0.53
N SER A 38 12.03 9.36 -0.14
CA SER A 38 11.48 10.71 -0.17
C SER A 38 10.46 10.89 0.93
N PRO A 39 10.60 11.92 1.79
CA PRO A 39 9.58 12.21 2.79
C PRO A 39 8.39 12.92 2.16
N TYR A 40 7.31 13.05 2.94
CA TYR A 40 6.14 13.81 2.51
C TYR A 40 6.53 15.27 2.27
N SER A 41 5.96 15.85 1.21
CA SER A 41 6.07 17.28 0.97
C SER A 41 4.72 17.80 0.47
N THR A 42 4.48 19.09 0.68
CA THR A 42 3.24 19.72 0.20
C THR A 42 3.21 19.80 -1.33
N GLN A 43 4.38 19.69 -1.96
CA GLN A 43 4.48 19.70 -3.41
C GLN A 43 4.03 18.38 -4.02
N TYR A 44 4.50 17.25 -3.47
CA TYR A 44 4.20 15.94 -4.04
C TYR A 44 3.08 15.20 -3.31
N LYS A 45 2.85 15.51 -2.05
CA LYS A 45 1.76 14.97 -1.23
C LYS A 45 1.81 13.44 -1.16
N ARG A 46 3.02 12.89 -1.05
CA ARG A 46 3.26 11.45 -0.95
C ARG A 46 4.61 11.19 -0.31
N ILE A 47 4.79 9.96 0.16
CA ILE A 47 6.11 9.46 0.55
C ILE A 47 6.56 8.45 -0.50
N SER A 48 7.88 8.21 -0.57
CA SER A 48 8.44 7.12 -1.35
C SER A 48 9.22 6.21 -0.42
N ILE A 49 8.89 4.92 -0.45
CA ILE A 49 9.53 3.91 0.38
C ILE A 49 10.58 3.22 -0.49
N LYS A 50 11.82 3.22 -0.03
CA LYS A 50 12.91 2.54 -0.73
C LYS A 50 12.75 1.04 -0.56
N ALA A 51 12.80 0.29 -1.65
CA ALA A 51 12.63 -1.16 -1.62
C ALA A 51 13.33 -1.79 -2.81
N ASP A 52 13.60 -3.08 -2.74
CA ASP A 52 14.21 -3.79 -3.85
C ASP A 52 13.14 -4.17 -4.88
N PHE A 53 13.57 -4.31 -6.14
CA PHE A 53 12.70 -4.83 -7.18
C PHE A 53 12.19 -6.22 -6.78
N GLY A 54 10.87 -6.42 -6.93
CA GLY A 54 10.24 -7.69 -6.58
C GLY A 54 9.80 -7.82 -5.14
N ALA A 55 10.11 -6.83 -4.28
CA ALA A 55 9.67 -6.87 -2.89
C ALA A 55 8.14 -6.86 -2.81
N LYS A 56 7.60 -7.61 -1.85
CA LYS A 56 6.14 -7.73 -1.69
C LYS A 56 5.52 -6.41 -1.25
N VAL A 57 4.36 -6.11 -1.83
CA VAL A 57 3.53 -4.98 -1.43
C VAL A 57 2.22 -5.53 -0.89
N VAL A 58 1.81 -5.08 0.29
CA VAL A 58 0.59 -5.58 0.95
C VAL A 58 -0.39 -4.45 1.22
N ALA A 59 -1.66 -4.83 1.42
CA ALA A 59 -2.69 -3.88 1.79
C ALA A 59 -2.41 -3.35 3.19
N CYS A 60 -2.24 -2.04 3.32
CA CYS A 60 -1.93 -1.42 4.61
C CYS A 60 -3.15 -1.36 5.53
N ALA A 61 -4.34 -1.54 4.99
CA ALA A 61 -5.59 -1.61 5.76
C ALA A 61 -6.62 -2.36 4.92
N SER A 62 -7.67 -2.82 5.55
CA SER A 62 -8.77 -3.49 4.84
C SER A 62 -9.61 -2.46 4.09
N GLY A 63 -10.07 -2.84 2.90
CA GLY A 63 -10.88 -1.96 2.09
C GLY A 63 -11.07 -2.50 0.69
N ARG A 64 -11.56 -1.64 -0.20
CA ARG A 64 -11.85 -2.03 -1.57
C ARG A 64 -10.92 -1.31 -2.53
N ILE A 65 -10.43 -2.05 -3.52
CA ILE A 65 -9.66 -1.46 -4.61
C ILE A 65 -10.67 -0.76 -5.52
N THR A 66 -10.76 0.56 -5.38
CA THR A 66 -11.78 1.33 -6.09
C THR A 66 -11.34 1.77 -7.47
N LYS A 67 -10.01 1.76 -7.72
CA LYS A 67 -9.51 2.14 -9.04
C LYS A 67 -8.12 1.54 -9.26
N ILE A 68 -7.88 1.06 -10.48
CA ILE A 68 -6.55 0.70 -10.95
C ILE A 68 -6.39 1.38 -12.31
N TYR A 69 -5.28 2.09 -12.51
CA TYR A 69 -5.03 2.73 -13.78
C TYR A 69 -3.56 2.59 -14.17
N ASN A 70 -3.30 2.72 -15.46
CA ASN A 70 -1.99 2.56 -16.09
C ASN A 70 -1.40 1.16 -15.94
N LYS A 71 -2.22 0.15 -15.58
CA LYS A 71 -1.71 -1.20 -15.31
C LYS A 71 -1.09 -1.85 -16.55
N ASP A 72 -1.69 -1.62 -17.72
CA ASP A 72 -1.27 -2.26 -18.95
C ASP A 72 -0.54 -1.31 -19.89
N ASP A 73 -0.21 -0.10 -19.44
CA ASP A 73 0.48 0.90 -20.24
C ASP A 73 1.92 1.00 -19.73
N GLU A 74 2.85 0.36 -20.45
CA GLU A 74 4.25 0.30 -20.04
C GLU A 74 4.95 1.67 -20.04
N SER A 75 4.35 2.66 -20.70
CA SER A 75 4.91 4.01 -20.71
C SER A 75 4.54 4.81 -19.47
N LYS A 76 3.69 4.28 -18.60
CA LYS A 76 3.18 4.99 -17.43
C LYS A 76 3.36 4.17 -16.15
N THR A 77 3.35 4.85 -15.03
CA THR A 77 3.48 4.21 -13.71
C THR A 77 2.11 3.68 -13.26
N PRO A 78 2.00 2.38 -12.96
CA PRO A 78 0.73 1.82 -12.48
C PRO A 78 0.36 2.38 -11.11
N CYS A 79 -0.94 2.55 -10.90
CA CYS A 79 -1.49 3.04 -9.64
C CYS A 79 -2.69 2.20 -9.21
N ALA A 80 -2.84 2.01 -7.90
CA ALA A 80 -4.00 1.36 -7.31
C ALA A 80 -4.51 2.21 -6.15
N VAL A 81 -5.81 2.43 -6.11
CA VAL A 81 -6.47 3.22 -5.06
C VAL A 81 -7.21 2.27 -4.14
N LEU A 82 -6.84 2.27 -2.87
CA LEU A 82 -7.47 1.49 -1.82
C LEU A 82 -8.33 2.43 -0.97
N THR A 83 -9.64 2.27 -1.07
CA THR A 83 -10.58 2.99 -0.22
C THR A 83 -10.80 2.15 1.04
N CYS A 84 -10.21 2.58 2.13
CA CYS A 84 -10.14 1.80 3.36
C CYS A 84 -11.44 1.88 4.15
N ASP A 85 -11.75 0.80 4.86
CA ASP A 85 -12.94 0.75 5.72
C ASP A 85 -12.87 1.78 6.85
N ASN A 86 -11.66 2.22 7.21
CA ASN A 86 -11.46 3.20 8.29
C ASN A 86 -11.63 4.66 7.83
N GLY A 87 -12.07 4.88 6.59
CA GLY A 87 -12.35 6.22 6.09
C GLY A 87 -11.22 6.91 5.36
N TYR A 88 -10.04 6.32 5.34
CA TYR A 88 -8.90 6.85 4.59
C TYR A 88 -8.88 6.29 3.17
N VAL A 89 -8.28 7.05 2.25
CA VAL A 89 -8.04 6.58 0.89
C VAL A 89 -6.52 6.58 0.67
N ILE A 90 -5.99 5.42 0.31
CA ILE A 90 -4.54 5.24 0.09
C ILE A 90 -4.30 4.94 -1.37
N GLU A 91 -3.42 5.72 -1.99
CA GLU A 91 -3.02 5.46 -3.37
C GLU A 91 -1.60 4.92 -3.38
N TYR A 92 -1.43 3.77 -4.04
CA TYR A 92 -0.16 3.10 -4.25
C TYR A 92 0.28 3.37 -5.68
N SER A 93 1.57 3.62 -5.90
CA SER A 93 2.08 3.65 -7.28
C SER A 93 3.48 3.08 -7.34
N ALA A 94 3.91 2.72 -8.55
CA ALA A 94 5.21 2.15 -8.87
C ALA A 94 5.35 0.68 -8.47
N ALA A 95 4.24 -0.06 -8.45
CA ALA A 95 4.25 -1.49 -8.20
C ALA A 95 3.54 -2.22 -9.35
N LYS A 96 3.84 -3.51 -9.49
CA LYS A 96 3.08 -4.41 -10.33
C LYS A 96 1.93 -4.95 -9.49
N PHE A 97 0.71 -4.54 -9.77
CA PHE A 97 -0.44 -4.90 -8.96
C PHE A 97 -1.06 -6.21 -9.45
N SER A 98 -1.33 -7.12 -8.51
CA SER A 98 -2.03 -8.37 -8.76
C SER A 98 -3.51 -8.29 -8.42
N VAL A 99 -3.91 -7.24 -7.69
CA VAL A 99 -5.31 -7.02 -7.34
C VAL A 99 -6.07 -6.42 -8.52
N LYS A 100 -7.40 -6.52 -8.46
CA LYS A 100 -8.28 -6.01 -9.51
C LYS A 100 -9.18 -4.92 -8.96
N GLN A 101 -9.57 -4.01 -9.86
CA GLN A 101 -10.54 -2.98 -9.50
C GLN A 101 -11.84 -3.65 -9.08
N GLY A 102 -12.39 -3.20 -7.95
CA GLY A 102 -13.58 -3.76 -7.34
C GLY A 102 -13.31 -4.82 -6.29
N GLU A 103 -12.08 -5.32 -6.20
CA GLU A 103 -11.73 -6.37 -5.26
C GLU A 103 -11.67 -5.83 -3.84
N TYR A 104 -12.21 -6.57 -2.87
CA TYR A 104 -12.04 -6.27 -1.46
C TYR A 104 -10.80 -6.98 -0.94
N VAL A 105 -9.95 -6.27 -0.20
CA VAL A 105 -8.74 -6.85 0.39
C VAL A 105 -8.77 -6.66 1.90
N SER A 106 -8.17 -7.61 2.61
CA SER A 106 -7.97 -7.50 4.05
C SER A 106 -6.58 -6.96 4.31
N ARG A 107 -6.40 -6.27 5.43
CA ARG A 107 -5.10 -5.77 5.84
C ARG A 107 -4.08 -6.91 5.81
N GLY A 108 -2.97 -6.69 5.14
CA GLY A 108 -1.92 -7.70 4.99
C GLY A 108 -2.01 -8.55 3.73
N ASP A 109 -3.12 -8.50 3.00
CA ASP A 109 -3.25 -9.25 1.75
C ASP A 109 -2.26 -8.74 0.71
N ASP A 110 -1.83 -9.63 -0.19
CA ASP A 110 -0.96 -9.26 -1.31
C ASP A 110 -1.64 -8.25 -2.21
N MET A 111 -0.91 -7.19 -2.55
CA MET A 111 -1.31 -6.20 -3.55
C MET A 111 -0.50 -6.34 -4.83
N GLY A 112 0.70 -6.92 -4.72
CA GLY A 112 1.62 -7.03 -5.85
C GLY A 112 3.06 -6.97 -5.39
N PHE A 113 3.93 -6.44 -6.24
CA PHE A 113 5.36 -6.33 -5.91
C PHE A 113 5.96 -5.07 -6.54
N ILE A 114 7.10 -4.63 -5.96
CA ILE A 114 7.82 -3.44 -6.43
C ILE A 114 8.29 -3.67 -7.87
N GLY A 115 7.97 -2.74 -8.75
CA GLY A 115 8.37 -2.78 -10.14
C GLY A 115 9.60 -1.93 -10.42
N LYS A 116 9.89 -1.77 -11.72
CA LYS A 116 11.02 -0.95 -12.18
C LYS A 116 10.48 0.32 -12.83
N TYR A 117 10.25 1.34 -12.02
CA TYR A 117 9.72 2.61 -12.51
C TYR A 117 10.58 3.74 -11.97
N GLY A 118 10.82 4.77 -12.80
CA GLY A 118 11.59 5.92 -12.38
C GLY A 118 13.08 5.60 -12.23
N THR A 119 13.72 6.25 -11.28
CA THR A 119 15.18 6.19 -11.12
C THR A 119 15.66 5.02 -10.27
N GLY A 120 14.76 4.29 -9.62
CA GLY A 120 15.11 3.14 -8.79
C GLY A 120 13.87 2.50 -8.22
N PRO A 121 13.99 1.27 -7.70
CA PRO A 121 12.82 0.59 -7.15
C PRO A 121 12.34 1.27 -5.87
N HIS A 122 11.03 1.52 -5.82
CA HIS A 122 10.41 2.22 -4.70
C HIS A 122 8.90 2.03 -4.76
N LEU A 123 8.22 2.37 -3.68
CA LEU A 123 6.76 2.44 -3.65
C LEU A 123 6.36 3.84 -3.24
N ASN A 124 5.50 4.48 -4.03
CA ASN A 124 4.90 5.75 -3.65
C ASN A 124 3.59 5.51 -2.93
N ILE A 125 3.38 6.20 -1.81
CA ILE A 125 2.15 6.12 -1.02
C ILE A 125 1.64 7.53 -0.78
N SER A 126 0.38 7.78 -1.12
CA SER A 126 -0.31 8.99 -0.71
C SER A 126 -1.56 8.63 0.08
N ALA A 127 -1.97 9.51 0.97
CA ALA A 127 -3.13 9.30 1.84
C ALA A 127 -4.00 10.54 1.85
N THR A 128 -5.32 10.31 1.78
CA THR A 128 -6.29 11.38 1.93
C THR A 128 -7.40 10.93 2.88
N LYS A 129 -8.01 11.90 3.53
CA LYS A 129 -9.22 11.67 4.31
C LYS A 129 -10.16 12.83 4.05
N ASP A 130 -11.40 12.54 3.65
CA ASP A 130 -12.39 13.57 3.31
C ASP A 130 -11.84 14.54 2.26
N GLY A 131 -11.06 14.03 1.33
CA GLY A 131 -10.49 14.82 0.24
C GLY A 131 -9.26 15.64 0.61
N VAL A 132 -8.79 15.55 1.85
CA VAL A 132 -7.62 16.32 2.33
C VAL A 132 -6.40 15.42 2.37
N SER A 133 -5.30 15.87 1.74
CA SER A 133 -4.03 15.15 1.74
C SER A 133 -3.42 15.14 3.13
N ILE A 134 -2.88 13.98 3.52
CA ILE A 134 -2.28 13.74 4.83
C ILE A 134 -0.90 13.12 4.62
N ASP A 135 0.06 13.47 5.48
CA ASP A 135 1.35 12.78 5.51
C ASP A 135 1.11 11.34 5.96
N PRO A 136 1.37 10.34 5.09
CA PRO A 136 1.11 8.95 5.45
C PRO A 136 1.85 8.48 6.71
N THR A 137 3.01 9.06 7.02
CA THR A 137 3.78 8.63 8.20
C THR A 137 3.10 9.01 9.51
N THR A 138 2.06 9.86 9.48
CA THR A 138 1.29 10.18 10.68
C THR A 138 0.27 9.10 11.01
N ILE A 139 -0.07 8.23 10.06
CA ILE A 139 -1.09 7.20 10.25
C ILE A 139 -0.57 5.79 10.01
N ILE A 140 0.53 5.62 9.26
CA ILE A 140 1.11 4.32 8.91
C ILE A 140 2.54 4.28 9.47
N LYS A 141 2.85 3.25 10.27
CA LYS A 141 4.17 3.10 10.90
C LYS A 141 4.82 1.79 10.49
N PRO A 142 6.15 1.78 10.30
CA PRO A 142 6.87 0.53 10.04
C PRO A 142 6.88 -0.40 11.23
#